data_ac7f6fd8667311ded2e7214d8f48be99
#
_entry.id   ac7f6fd8667311ded2e7214d8f48be99
#
_cell.length_a   1.000
_cell.length_b   1.000
_cell.length_c   1.000
_cell.angle_alpha   90.00
_cell.angle_beta   90.00
_cell.angle_gamma   90.00
#
_symmetry.space_group_name_H-M   'P 1'
#
loop_
_entity.id
_entity.type
_entity.pdbx_description
1 polymer ?
#
loop_
_entity_poly.entity_id
_entity_poly.type
_entity_poly.pdbx_seq_one_letter_code
_entity_poly.pdbx_strand_id
1 'polypeptide(L)'
;MSIWGGITGGLLGFVVLGPIGALVGSVIGSNISSSSKRRRPNNFDQQVAFFAALFACLAKIAKADGRVDEAEIKKIEEIISKKLNLNKEHRNFAINIFQKAKDDKVSFEAYASNLYQVLSLSPNSLLVFYEILFELALADGILHPNEDALLKKIPKIFRFDEKVYKSLYEKFVDKTNDYFKTLGVNENASFNEIKKAYLKKRKEFHPDTLIGKGLPEEFIEKAKEKFIEIQEAYEELEKRYQK
;
A
#
# COMPACT_ATOMS: atom_id res chain seq x y z
N MET A 1 10.25 24.87 4.25
CA MET A 1 9.11 25.60 3.66
C MET A 1 7.99 24.58 3.50
N SER A 2 6.84 24.79 4.16
CA SER A 2 5.70 23.88 4.09
C SER A 2 5.15 23.86 2.67
N ILE A 3 5.07 22.69 2.06
CA ILE A 3 4.50 22.44 0.72
C ILE A 3 3.05 22.95 0.63
N TRP A 4 2.38 23.10 1.76
CA TRP A 4 0.95 23.43 1.87
C TRP A 4 0.64 24.93 2.11
N GLY A 5 1.62 25.73 2.46
CA GLY A 5 1.44 27.20 2.49
C GLY A 5 1.12 27.81 1.11
N GLY A 6 1.36 27.05 0.03
CA GLY A 6 1.05 27.42 -1.34
C GLY A 6 -0.34 26.97 -1.85
N ILE A 7 -1.11 26.17 -1.07
CA ILE A 7 -2.43 25.66 -1.52
C ILE A 7 -3.42 26.79 -1.80
N THR A 8 -3.35 27.87 -1.04
CA THR A 8 -4.23 29.03 -1.24
C THR A 8 -3.91 29.86 -2.47
N GLY A 9 -2.69 29.73 -3.04
CA GLY A 9 -2.27 30.50 -4.22
C GLY A 9 -2.12 29.66 -5.51
N GLY A 10 -1.92 28.34 -5.40
CA GLY A 10 -1.64 27.45 -6.53
C GLY A 10 -2.86 26.80 -7.19
N LEU A 11 -4.05 26.99 -6.64
CA LEU A 11 -5.29 26.31 -7.02
C LEU A 11 -5.81 26.63 -8.43
N LEU A 12 -5.29 27.66 -9.06
CA LEU A 12 -5.73 28.09 -10.40
C LEU A 12 -5.15 27.24 -11.56
N GLY A 13 -4.20 26.32 -11.26
CA GLY A 13 -3.57 25.43 -12.25
C GLY A 13 -4.32 24.10 -12.51
N PHE A 14 -5.28 23.74 -11.68
CA PHE A 14 -5.90 22.41 -11.66
C PHE A 14 -6.95 22.13 -12.77
N VAL A 15 -7.30 23.11 -13.57
CA VAL A 15 -8.39 23.00 -14.57
C VAL A 15 -8.15 21.97 -15.69
N VAL A 16 -6.99 21.29 -15.74
CA VAL A 16 -6.60 20.42 -16.87
C VAL A 16 -6.36 18.96 -16.49
N LEU A 17 -6.51 18.57 -15.24
CA LEU A 17 -6.02 17.26 -14.76
C LEU A 17 -7.05 16.12 -14.79
N GLY A 18 -8.07 16.18 -15.63
CA GLY A 18 -9.02 15.07 -15.82
C GLY A 18 -9.68 14.61 -14.51
N PRO A 19 -9.89 13.29 -14.31
CA PRO A 19 -10.53 12.75 -13.12
C PRO A 19 -9.85 13.15 -11.81
N ILE A 20 -8.52 13.21 -11.77
CA ILE A 20 -7.76 13.62 -10.57
C ILE A 20 -8.00 15.10 -10.28
N GLY A 21 -7.99 15.95 -11.30
CA GLY A 21 -8.27 17.38 -11.13
C GLY A 21 -9.69 17.65 -10.63
N ALA A 22 -10.69 16.92 -11.16
CA ALA A 22 -12.06 17.00 -10.69
C ALA A 22 -12.20 16.57 -9.22
N LEU A 23 -11.52 15.49 -8.83
CA LEU A 23 -11.51 14.98 -7.47
C LEU A 23 -10.89 16.01 -6.50
N VAL A 24 -9.71 16.52 -6.82
CA VAL A 24 -9.01 17.53 -6.02
C VAL A 24 -9.87 18.79 -5.88
N GLY A 25 -10.43 19.28 -6.98
CA GLY A 25 -11.33 20.44 -6.97
C GLY A 25 -12.54 20.25 -6.07
N SER A 26 -13.10 19.04 -6.04
CA SER A 26 -14.23 18.71 -5.17
C SER A 26 -13.89 18.64 -3.68
N VAL A 27 -12.63 18.36 -3.32
CA VAL A 27 -12.15 18.30 -1.92
C VAL A 27 -11.79 19.68 -1.40
N ILE A 28 -11.19 20.53 -2.25
CA ILE A 28 -10.71 21.85 -1.82
C ILE A 28 -11.83 22.90 -1.83
N GLY A 29 -12.95 22.60 -2.50
CA GLY A 29 -14.14 23.47 -2.50
C GLY A 29 -14.31 24.31 -3.76
N SER A 30 -15.56 24.77 -3.99
CA SER A 30 -16.08 25.36 -5.21
C SER A 30 -15.69 26.83 -5.49
N ASN A 31 -14.71 27.40 -4.80
CA ASN A 31 -14.31 28.79 -5.01
C ASN A 31 -13.30 29.00 -6.15
N ILE A 32 -13.14 28.01 -7.03
CA ILE A 32 -12.27 28.12 -8.21
C ILE A 32 -13.08 28.68 -9.35
N SER A 33 -12.90 29.99 -9.59
CA SER A 33 -13.41 30.66 -10.78
C SER A 33 -12.80 30.08 -12.07
N SER A 34 -13.65 29.74 -13.02
CA SER A 34 -13.36 29.02 -14.26
C SER A 34 -12.54 29.79 -15.33
N SER A 35 -11.72 30.76 -14.95
CA SER A 35 -11.01 31.64 -15.91
C SER A 35 -9.50 31.43 -15.97
N SER A 36 -9.00 30.20 -15.99
CA SER A 36 -7.56 29.96 -16.05
C SER A 36 -7.12 29.36 -17.38
N LYS A 37 -6.31 30.11 -18.14
CA LYS A 37 -5.56 29.64 -19.31
C LYS A 37 -4.75 28.40 -18.96
N ARG A 38 -4.72 27.39 -19.85
CA ARG A 38 -3.89 26.18 -19.75
C ARG A 38 -2.44 26.54 -19.37
N ARG A 39 -2.10 26.41 -18.10
CA ARG A 39 -0.74 26.58 -17.59
C ARG A 39 -0.11 25.21 -17.49
N ARG A 40 1.17 25.07 -17.80
CA ARG A 40 1.88 23.80 -17.52
C ARG A 40 1.89 23.57 -15.99
N PRO A 41 1.60 22.34 -15.52
CA PRO A 41 1.67 22.02 -14.11
C PRO A 41 3.05 22.33 -13.55
N ASN A 42 3.12 22.97 -12.40
CA ASN A 42 4.37 23.18 -11.69
C ASN A 42 4.67 21.94 -10.79
N ASN A 43 5.85 21.91 -10.18
CA ASN A 43 6.26 20.80 -9.30
C ASN A 43 5.27 20.57 -8.14
N PHE A 44 4.61 21.60 -7.66
CA PHE A 44 3.62 21.52 -6.61
C PHE A 44 2.33 20.85 -7.10
N ASP A 45 1.84 21.24 -8.27
CA ASP A 45 0.65 20.62 -8.88
C ASP A 45 0.89 19.14 -9.14
N GLN A 46 2.10 18.74 -9.54
CA GLN A 46 2.50 17.35 -9.74
C GLN A 46 2.49 16.55 -8.44
N GLN A 47 2.98 17.13 -7.33
CA GLN A 47 2.95 16.46 -6.02
C GLN A 47 1.52 16.24 -5.52
N VAL A 48 0.66 17.26 -5.62
CA VAL A 48 -0.75 17.14 -5.21
C VAL A 48 -1.48 16.13 -6.10
N ALA A 49 -1.23 16.14 -7.41
CA ALA A 49 -1.80 15.16 -8.34
C ALA A 49 -1.32 13.73 -8.02
N PHE A 50 -0.04 13.56 -7.68
CA PHE A 50 0.51 12.27 -7.27
C PHE A 50 -0.20 11.72 -6.03
N PHE A 51 -0.31 12.53 -4.97
CA PHE A 51 -0.99 12.12 -3.75
C PHE A 51 -2.48 11.87 -3.98
N ALA A 52 -3.16 12.73 -4.72
CA ALA A 52 -4.57 12.54 -5.04
C ALA A 52 -4.81 11.25 -5.83
N ALA A 53 -3.96 10.95 -6.82
CA ALA A 53 -4.03 9.70 -7.57
C ALA A 53 -3.75 8.49 -6.70
N LEU A 54 -2.75 8.56 -5.82
CA LEU A 54 -2.42 7.48 -4.90
C LEU A 54 -3.62 7.12 -4.02
N PHE A 55 -4.21 8.11 -3.36
CA PHE A 55 -5.36 7.87 -2.48
C PHE A 55 -6.62 7.48 -3.23
N ALA A 56 -6.83 7.99 -4.45
CA ALA A 56 -7.93 7.56 -5.30
C ALA A 56 -7.77 6.11 -5.76
N CYS A 57 -6.57 5.71 -6.19
CA CYS A 57 -6.30 4.32 -6.56
C CYS A 57 -6.42 3.38 -5.36
N LEU A 58 -5.92 3.78 -4.18
CA LEU A 58 -6.08 3.01 -2.95
C LEU A 58 -7.55 2.82 -2.57
N ALA A 59 -8.36 3.87 -2.71
CA ALA A 59 -9.79 3.77 -2.45
C ALA A 59 -10.50 2.78 -3.36
N LYS A 60 -10.08 2.69 -4.63
CA LYS A 60 -10.61 1.69 -5.58
C LYS A 60 -10.12 0.28 -5.29
N ILE A 61 -8.86 0.12 -4.86
CA ILE A 61 -8.33 -1.17 -4.43
C ILE A 61 -9.08 -1.65 -3.19
N ALA A 62 -9.15 -0.84 -2.15
CA ALA A 62 -9.86 -1.19 -0.92
C ALA A 62 -11.35 -1.53 -1.16
N LYS A 63 -12.00 -0.89 -2.13
CA LYS A 63 -13.39 -1.19 -2.50
C LYS A 63 -13.55 -2.40 -3.42
N ALA A 64 -12.46 -2.99 -3.91
CA ALA A 64 -12.53 -4.10 -4.86
C ALA A 64 -13.30 -5.32 -4.31
N ASP A 65 -13.32 -5.50 -3.00
CA ASP A 65 -14.06 -6.56 -2.31
C ASP A 65 -15.53 -6.20 -1.99
N GLY A 66 -15.95 -4.97 -2.30
CA GLY A 66 -17.33 -4.53 -2.22
C GLY A 66 -17.69 -3.58 -1.09
N ARG A 67 -17.14 -3.71 0.10
CA ARG A 67 -17.41 -2.81 1.23
C ARG A 67 -16.11 -2.44 1.94
N VAL A 68 -15.88 -1.16 2.07
CA VAL A 68 -14.83 -0.62 2.95
C VAL A 68 -15.51 -0.19 4.24
N ASP A 69 -15.19 -0.85 5.34
CA ASP A 69 -15.72 -0.47 6.65
C ASP A 69 -14.88 0.65 7.29
N GLU A 70 -15.38 1.23 8.40
CA GLU A 70 -14.69 2.31 9.08
C GLU A 70 -13.35 1.86 9.71
N ALA A 71 -13.25 0.59 10.09
CA ALA A 71 -12.03 0.03 10.67
C ALA A 71 -10.93 -0.10 9.61
N GLU A 72 -11.28 -0.52 8.38
CA GLU A 72 -10.37 -0.56 7.24
C GLU A 72 -9.90 0.85 6.84
N ILE A 73 -10.81 1.82 6.77
CA ILE A 73 -10.44 3.22 6.52
C ILE A 73 -9.43 3.70 7.54
N LYS A 74 -9.70 3.48 8.84
CA LYS A 74 -8.80 3.88 9.93
C LYS A 74 -7.44 3.20 9.83
N LYS A 75 -7.41 1.92 9.46
CA LYS A 75 -6.18 1.14 9.24
C LYS A 75 -5.36 1.70 8.08
N ILE A 76 -6.00 2.00 6.95
CA ILE A 76 -5.36 2.64 5.80
C ILE A 76 -4.81 4.02 6.19
N GLU A 77 -5.57 4.81 6.93
CA GLU A 77 -5.14 6.12 7.43
C GLU A 77 -3.91 6.04 8.32
N GLU A 78 -3.85 5.07 9.24
CA GLU A 78 -2.70 4.85 10.11
C GLU A 78 -1.46 4.45 9.32
N ILE A 79 -1.61 3.55 8.37
CA ILE A 79 -0.52 3.07 7.51
C ILE A 79 0.04 4.24 6.68
N ILE A 80 -0.84 4.99 6.03
CA ILE A 80 -0.49 6.15 5.22
C ILE A 80 0.24 7.20 6.07
N SER A 81 -0.28 7.49 7.25
CA SER A 81 0.31 8.49 8.16
C SER A 81 1.71 8.07 8.64
N LYS A 82 1.89 6.79 8.98
CA LYS A 82 3.17 6.25 9.45
C LYS A 82 4.21 6.14 8.33
N LYS A 83 3.82 5.70 7.13
CA LYS A 83 4.74 5.48 6.02
C LYS A 83 5.08 6.76 5.25
N LEU A 84 4.10 7.65 5.07
CA LEU A 84 4.28 8.87 4.32
C LEU A 84 4.60 10.08 5.21
N ASN A 85 4.64 9.89 6.54
CA ASN A 85 4.93 10.93 7.53
C ASN A 85 4.12 12.22 7.29
N LEU A 86 2.82 12.06 7.00
CA LEU A 86 1.92 13.14 6.65
C LEU A 86 1.59 13.98 7.90
N ASN A 87 1.68 15.29 7.78
CA ASN A 87 1.16 16.19 8.78
C ASN A 87 -0.39 16.15 8.81
N LYS A 88 -1.00 16.80 9.80
CA LYS A 88 -2.46 16.77 10.00
C LYS A 88 -3.26 17.27 8.78
N GLU A 89 -2.77 18.29 8.09
CA GLU A 89 -3.46 18.87 6.92
C GLU A 89 -3.38 17.89 5.71
N HIS A 90 -2.21 17.32 5.48
CA HIS A 90 -2.00 16.31 4.43
C HIS A 90 -2.84 15.06 4.66
N ARG A 91 -2.93 14.62 5.91
CA ARG A 91 -3.77 13.49 6.31
C ARG A 91 -5.24 13.77 6.02
N ASN A 92 -5.76 14.91 6.44
CA ASN A 92 -7.15 15.31 6.19
C ASN A 92 -7.45 15.37 4.68
N PHE A 93 -6.53 15.91 3.89
CA PHE A 93 -6.65 15.93 2.43
C PHE A 93 -6.71 14.52 1.86
N ALA A 94 -5.79 13.64 2.27
CA ALA A 94 -5.73 12.25 1.85
C ALA A 94 -7.02 11.48 2.14
N ILE A 95 -7.54 11.62 3.35
CA ILE A 95 -8.80 11.00 3.80
C ILE A 95 -9.97 11.49 2.95
N ASN A 96 -10.07 12.80 2.71
CA ASN A 96 -11.14 13.37 1.90
C ASN A 96 -11.10 12.89 0.44
N ILE A 97 -9.89 12.79 -0.15
CA ILE A 97 -9.69 12.21 -1.48
C ILE A 97 -10.14 10.75 -1.49
N PHE A 98 -9.67 9.96 -0.53
CA PHE A 98 -10.01 8.54 -0.41
C PHE A 98 -11.53 8.33 -0.32
N GLN A 99 -12.20 9.03 0.60
CA GLN A 99 -13.64 8.90 0.80
C GLN A 99 -14.44 9.26 -0.46
N LYS A 100 -14.07 10.35 -1.15
CA LYS A 100 -14.75 10.74 -2.39
C LYS A 100 -14.50 9.77 -3.54
N ALA A 101 -13.25 9.34 -3.70
CA ALA A 101 -12.89 8.38 -4.75
C ALA A 101 -13.53 7.01 -4.52
N LYS A 102 -13.69 6.59 -3.26
CA LYS A 102 -14.36 5.33 -2.91
C LYS A 102 -15.77 5.25 -3.50
N ASP A 103 -16.52 6.33 -3.46
CA ASP A 103 -17.93 6.36 -3.79
C ASP A 103 -18.25 6.94 -5.18
N ASP A 104 -17.27 7.51 -5.88
CA ASP A 104 -17.48 8.03 -7.21
C ASP A 104 -17.55 6.91 -8.29
N LYS A 105 -17.94 7.32 -9.50
CA LYS A 105 -18.08 6.41 -10.65
C LYS A 105 -16.82 6.26 -11.50
N VAL A 106 -15.73 6.94 -11.11
CA VAL A 106 -14.47 6.88 -11.85
C VAL A 106 -13.79 5.55 -11.57
N SER A 107 -13.29 4.89 -12.60
CA SER A 107 -12.63 3.60 -12.44
C SER A 107 -11.19 3.76 -11.95
N PHE A 108 -10.64 2.68 -11.39
CA PHE A 108 -9.22 2.60 -11.02
C PHE A 108 -8.31 2.95 -12.21
N GLU A 109 -8.61 2.37 -13.37
CA GLU A 109 -7.85 2.58 -14.61
C GLU A 109 -7.86 4.04 -15.06
N ALA A 110 -8.99 4.74 -14.87
CA ALA A 110 -9.09 6.14 -15.22
C ALA A 110 -8.18 7.01 -14.32
N TYR A 111 -8.13 6.74 -13.02
CA TYR A 111 -7.22 7.42 -12.10
C TYR A 111 -5.76 7.11 -12.42
N ALA A 112 -5.42 5.84 -12.60
CA ALA A 112 -4.05 5.42 -12.94
C ALA A 112 -3.59 5.97 -14.30
N SER A 113 -4.46 5.95 -15.33
CA SER A 113 -4.15 6.50 -16.65
C SER A 113 -3.96 8.02 -16.61
N ASN A 114 -4.77 8.73 -15.82
CA ASN A 114 -4.63 10.16 -15.65
C ASN A 114 -3.31 10.51 -14.97
N LEU A 115 -2.92 9.76 -13.93
CA LEU A 115 -1.60 9.92 -13.29
C LEU A 115 -0.46 9.68 -14.29
N TYR A 116 -0.57 8.64 -15.12
CA TYR A 116 0.43 8.37 -16.15
C TYR A 116 0.64 9.55 -17.09
N GLN A 117 -0.43 10.24 -17.49
CA GLN A 117 -0.33 11.42 -18.34
C GLN A 117 0.40 12.58 -17.64
N VAL A 118 0.21 12.76 -16.34
CA VAL A 118 0.84 13.81 -15.54
C VAL A 118 2.31 13.51 -15.25
N LEU A 119 2.65 12.23 -14.93
CA LEU A 119 3.99 11.80 -14.50
C LEU A 119 4.73 10.98 -15.56
N SER A 120 4.23 10.91 -16.78
CA SER A 120 4.84 10.09 -17.86
C SER A 120 6.30 10.43 -18.19
N LEU A 121 6.76 11.59 -17.77
CA LEU A 121 8.16 12.02 -17.92
C LEU A 121 9.10 11.44 -16.84
N SER A 122 8.56 10.78 -15.82
CA SER A 122 9.33 10.18 -14.71
C SER A 122 8.95 8.72 -14.46
N PRO A 123 9.50 7.77 -15.24
CA PRO A 123 9.23 6.34 -15.03
C PRO A 123 9.54 5.85 -13.62
N ASN A 124 10.58 6.39 -12.98
CA ASN A 124 10.93 6.05 -11.60
C ASN A 124 9.83 6.45 -10.60
N SER A 125 9.22 7.61 -10.79
CA SER A 125 8.11 8.05 -9.92
C SER A 125 6.89 7.14 -10.07
N LEU A 126 6.61 6.67 -11.28
CA LEU A 126 5.53 5.70 -11.55
C LEU A 126 5.83 4.33 -10.92
N LEU A 127 7.09 3.90 -10.93
CA LEU A 127 7.50 2.67 -10.26
C LEU A 127 7.33 2.77 -8.74
N VAL A 128 7.78 3.87 -8.12
CA VAL A 128 7.58 4.14 -6.69
C VAL A 128 6.09 4.17 -6.34
N PHE A 129 5.26 4.81 -7.17
CA PHE A 129 3.81 4.79 -6.99
C PHE A 129 3.26 3.36 -6.99
N TYR A 130 3.70 2.53 -7.93
CA TYR A 130 3.27 1.15 -8.03
C TYR A 130 3.72 0.31 -6.83
N GLU A 131 4.95 0.49 -6.37
CA GLU A 131 5.45 -0.14 -5.13
C GLU A 131 4.60 0.23 -3.92
N ILE A 132 4.26 1.52 -3.75
CA ILE A 132 3.41 1.98 -2.65
C ILE A 132 2.01 1.36 -2.73
N LEU A 133 1.43 1.23 -3.93
CA LEU A 133 0.13 0.56 -4.10
C LEU A 133 0.19 -0.91 -3.68
N PHE A 134 1.24 -1.65 -4.07
CA PHE A 134 1.45 -3.03 -3.63
C PHE A 134 1.58 -3.14 -2.12
N GLU A 135 2.40 -2.28 -1.53
CA GLU A 135 2.66 -2.28 -0.10
C GLU A 135 1.42 -1.97 0.74
N LEU A 136 0.56 -1.09 0.23
CA LEU A 136 -0.67 -0.70 0.89
C LEU A 136 -1.80 -1.72 0.66
N ALA A 137 -1.88 -2.35 -0.50
CA ALA A 137 -2.79 -3.47 -0.74
C ALA A 137 -2.48 -4.65 0.18
N LEU A 138 -1.21 -4.84 0.53
CA LEU A 138 -0.74 -5.87 1.47
C LEU A 138 -0.72 -5.39 2.93
N ALA A 139 -1.40 -4.32 3.27
CA ALA A 139 -1.34 -3.76 4.61
C ALA A 139 -1.88 -4.68 5.71
N ASP A 140 -2.82 -5.54 5.39
CA ASP A 140 -3.35 -6.60 6.26
C ASP A 140 -2.58 -7.93 6.13
N GLY A 141 -1.64 -8.00 5.19
CA GLY A 141 -0.78 -9.16 4.96
C GLY A 141 -1.28 -10.11 3.88
N ILE A 142 -2.44 -9.89 3.31
CA ILE A 142 -3.06 -10.76 2.30
C ILE A 142 -3.41 -9.91 1.08
N LEU A 143 -2.93 -10.30 -0.09
CA LEU A 143 -3.37 -9.70 -1.35
C LEU A 143 -4.63 -10.42 -1.84
N HIS A 144 -5.78 -9.76 -1.70
CA HIS A 144 -7.04 -10.32 -2.16
C HIS A 144 -7.11 -10.41 -3.69
N PRO A 145 -7.81 -11.43 -4.25
CA PRO A 145 -7.86 -11.63 -5.71
C PRO A 145 -8.35 -10.43 -6.51
N ASN A 146 -9.31 -9.66 -5.96
CA ASN A 146 -9.84 -8.47 -6.63
C ASN A 146 -8.85 -7.30 -6.62
N GLU A 147 -8.08 -7.13 -5.54
CA GLU A 147 -7.00 -6.14 -5.45
C GLU A 147 -5.87 -6.49 -6.40
N ASP A 148 -5.46 -7.75 -6.42
CA ASP A 148 -4.46 -8.29 -7.32
C ASP A 148 -4.85 -8.07 -8.79
N ALA A 149 -6.12 -8.29 -9.13
CA ALA A 149 -6.64 -8.03 -10.47
C ALA A 149 -6.52 -6.56 -10.89
N LEU A 150 -6.62 -5.61 -9.96
CA LEU A 150 -6.39 -4.18 -10.22
C LEU A 150 -4.90 -3.87 -10.37
N LEU A 151 -4.06 -4.40 -9.49
CA LEU A 151 -2.60 -4.22 -9.57
C LEU A 151 -2.02 -4.76 -10.87
N LYS A 152 -2.50 -5.89 -11.37
CA LYS A 152 -2.12 -6.49 -12.68
C LYS A 152 -2.40 -5.58 -13.88
N LYS A 153 -3.27 -4.60 -13.77
CA LYS A 153 -3.56 -3.65 -14.86
C LYS A 153 -2.53 -2.53 -14.98
N ILE A 154 -1.78 -2.24 -13.91
CA ILE A 154 -0.83 -1.12 -13.86
C ILE A 154 0.28 -1.21 -14.91
N PRO A 155 0.96 -2.35 -15.14
CA PRO A 155 2.00 -2.42 -16.16
C PRO A 155 1.51 -1.95 -17.53
N LYS A 156 0.33 -2.39 -17.95
CA LYS A 156 -0.26 -1.97 -19.22
C LYS A 156 -0.55 -0.46 -19.25
N ILE A 157 -1.05 0.11 -18.14
CA ILE A 157 -1.39 1.53 -18.04
C ILE A 157 -0.12 2.39 -18.06
N PHE A 158 0.92 2.00 -17.32
CA PHE A 158 2.18 2.74 -17.20
C PHE A 158 3.21 2.38 -18.28
N ARG A 159 2.85 1.48 -19.21
CA ARG A 159 3.75 0.97 -20.25
C ARG A 159 5.01 0.33 -19.68
N PHE A 160 4.88 -0.35 -18.56
CA PHE A 160 5.92 -1.19 -18.00
C PHE A 160 5.91 -2.58 -18.65
N ASP A 161 7.08 -3.27 -18.61
CA ASP A 161 7.15 -4.70 -18.89
C ASP A 161 6.31 -5.46 -17.83
N GLU A 162 5.62 -6.52 -18.26
CA GLU A 162 4.83 -7.37 -17.33
C GLU A 162 5.70 -8.00 -16.22
N LYS A 163 7.01 -8.13 -16.45
CA LYS A 163 7.98 -8.58 -15.46
C LYS A 163 8.03 -7.67 -14.23
N VAL A 164 7.68 -6.38 -14.36
CA VAL A 164 7.63 -5.45 -13.24
C VAL A 164 6.59 -5.90 -12.22
N TYR A 165 5.38 -6.30 -12.66
CA TYR A 165 4.39 -6.86 -11.76
C TYR A 165 4.92 -8.11 -11.06
N LYS A 166 5.51 -9.05 -11.80
CA LYS A 166 6.05 -10.29 -11.25
C LYS A 166 7.12 -10.03 -10.20
N SER A 167 8.05 -9.11 -10.48
CA SER A 167 9.10 -8.72 -9.54
C SER A 167 8.54 -8.11 -8.25
N LEU A 168 7.51 -7.24 -8.36
CA LEU A 168 6.87 -6.66 -7.19
C LEU A 168 6.05 -7.71 -6.42
N TYR A 169 5.37 -8.60 -7.12
CA TYR A 169 4.64 -9.70 -6.50
C TYR A 169 5.60 -10.60 -5.70
N GLU A 170 6.72 -11.03 -6.29
CA GLU A 170 7.77 -11.78 -5.61
C GLU A 170 8.36 -11.01 -4.42
N LYS A 171 8.59 -9.70 -4.58
CA LYS A 171 9.15 -8.84 -3.52
C LYS A 171 8.22 -8.71 -2.32
N PHE A 172 6.92 -8.57 -2.53
CA PHE A 172 5.98 -8.21 -1.48
C PHE A 172 5.09 -9.37 -1.02
N VAL A 173 4.65 -10.24 -1.93
CA VAL A 173 3.70 -11.32 -1.64
C VAL A 173 4.44 -12.60 -1.25
N ASP A 174 5.49 -12.97 -1.98
CA ASP A 174 6.19 -14.23 -1.73
C ASP A 174 6.92 -14.23 -0.38
N LYS A 175 7.47 -13.08 0.04
CA LYS A 175 8.01 -12.96 1.41
C LYS A 175 6.96 -13.20 2.49
N THR A 176 5.71 -12.80 2.23
CA THR A 176 4.60 -13.03 3.15
C THR A 176 4.22 -14.50 3.19
N ASN A 177 4.15 -15.14 2.02
CA ASN A 177 3.88 -16.57 1.90
C ASN A 177 4.98 -17.40 2.56
N ASP A 178 6.23 -16.93 2.54
CA ASP A 178 7.33 -17.58 3.24
C ASP A 178 7.15 -17.56 4.77
N TYR A 179 6.58 -16.52 5.36
CA TYR A 179 6.29 -16.51 6.79
C TYR A 179 5.21 -17.51 7.18
N PHE A 180 4.13 -17.61 6.39
CA PHE A 180 3.09 -18.63 6.61
C PHE A 180 3.65 -20.05 6.43
N LYS A 181 4.46 -20.27 5.40
CA LYS A 181 5.17 -21.55 5.17
C LYS A 181 6.15 -21.88 6.30
N THR A 182 6.92 -20.88 6.77
CA THR A 182 7.85 -21.04 7.89
C THR A 182 7.13 -21.47 9.15
N LEU A 183 5.95 -20.92 9.43
CA LEU A 183 5.11 -21.37 10.55
C LEU A 183 4.33 -22.64 10.24
N GLY A 184 4.20 -23.05 8.97
CA GLY A 184 3.46 -24.23 8.55
C GLY A 184 1.95 -24.07 8.70
N VAL A 185 1.44 -22.88 8.43
CA VAL A 185 0.02 -22.53 8.44
C VAL A 185 -0.43 -22.08 7.05
N ASN A 186 -1.75 -22.09 6.83
CA ASN A 186 -2.32 -21.57 5.59
C ASN A 186 -2.24 -20.04 5.56
N GLU A 187 -2.17 -19.43 4.38
CA GLU A 187 -2.16 -17.98 4.17
C GLU A 187 -3.41 -17.27 4.72
N ASN A 188 -4.53 -18.00 4.80
CA ASN A 188 -5.78 -17.54 5.38
C ASN A 188 -5.95 -17.94 6.87
N ALA A 189 -4.88 -18.36 7.53
CA ALA A 189 -4.95 -18.76 8.94
C ALA A 189 -5.30 -17.57 9.82
N SER A 190 -6.18 -17.79 10.79
CA SER A 190 -6.48 -16.81 11.82
C SER A 190 -5.25 -16.53 12.70
N PHE A 191 -5.21 -15.35 13.33
CA PHE A 191 -4.13 -15.03 14.25
C PHE A 191 -3.93 -16.05 15.37
N ASN A 192 -5.03 -16.64 15.85
CA ASN A 192 -4.97 -17.72 16.85
C ASN A 192 -4.29 -18.98 16.34
N GLU A 193 -4.49 -19.35 15.07
CA GLU A 193 -3.81 -20.48 14.43
C GLU A 193 -2.33 -20.19 14.23
N ILE A 194 -1.99 -18.99 13.78
CA ILE A 194 -0.60 -18.52 13.64
C ILE A 194 0.12 -18.58 14.99
N LYS A 195 -0.49 -18.04 16.05
CA LYS A 195 0.06 -18.05 17.41
C LYS A 195 0.26 -19.47 17.95
N LYS A 196 -0.70 -20.36 17.74
CA LYS A 196 -0.58 -21.78 18.14
C LYS A 196 0.57 -22.47 17.39
N ALA A 197 0.67 -22.27 16.08
CA ALA A 197 1.75 -22.83 15.27
C ALA A 197 3.14 -22.31 15.69
N TYR A 198 3.24 -21.00 15.94
CA TYR A 198 4.45 -20.37 16.48
C TYR A 198 4.87 -21.00 17.81
N LEU A 199 3.97 -21.04 18.80
CA LEU A 199 4.28 -21.60 20.13
C LEU A 199 4.73 -23.05 20.05
N LYS A 200 4.10 -23.85 19.18
CA LYS A 200 4.50 -25.24 18.93
C LYS A 200 5.91 -25.31 18.37
N LYS A 201 6.18 -24.60 17.25
CA LYS A 201 7.50 -24.61 16.61
C LYS A 201 8.59 -24.01 17.48
N ARG A 202 8.29 -22.91 18.19
CA ARG A 202 9.21 -22.31 19.16
C ARG A 202 9.67 -23.32 20.21
N LYS A 203 8.75 -24.14 20.71
CA LYS A 203 9.09 -25.20 21.68
C LYS A 203 9.91 -26.32 21.04
N GLU A 204 9.60 -26.71 19.81
CA GLU A 204 10.28 -27.77 19.07
C GLU A 204 11.73 -27.41 18.74
N PHE A 205 11.98 -26.16 18.32
CA PHE A 205 13.28 -25.67 17.87
C PHE A 205 14.03 -24.86 18.95
N HIS A 206 13.53 -24.83 20.20
CA HIS A 206 14.22 -24.11 21.25
C HIS A 206 15.58 -24.75 21.55
N PRO A 207 16.69 -23.98 21.58
CA PRO A 207 18.04 -24.53 21.80
C PRO A 207 18.13 -25.41 23.05
N ASP A 208 17.57 -24.96 24.17
CA ASP A 208 17.63 -25.73 25.45
C ASP A 208 16.91 -27.07 25.35
N THR A 209 15.80 -27.13 24.59
CA THR A 209 15.07 -28.39 24.37
C THR A 209 15.89 -29.39 23.58
N LEU A 210 16.71 -28.91 22.65
CA LEU A 210 17.55 -29.75 21.78
C LEU A 210 18.85 -30.17 22.46
N ILE A 211 19.44 -29.30 23.27
CA ILE A 211 20.58 -29.62 24.11
C ILE A 211 20.17 -30.73 25.10
N GLY A 212 19.00 -30.60 25.75
CA GLY A 212 18.46 -31.61 26.64
C GLY A 212 18.20 -32.99 26.01
N LYS A 213 18.13 -33.06 24.67
CA LYS A 213 17.98 -34.31 23.91
C LYS A 213 19.30 -34.93 23.46
N GLY A 214 20.45 -34.31 23.80
CA GLY A 214 21.78 -34.83 23.47
C GLY A 214 22.12 -34.80 21.96
N LEU A 215 21.55 -33.85 21.20
CA LEU A 215 21.82 -33.70 19.77
C LEU A 215 23.23 -33.13 19.51
N PRO A 216 23.89 -33.52 18.39
CA PRO A 216 25.18 -32.94 18.00
C PRO A 216 25.13 -31.44 17.81
N GLU A 217 26.24 -30.75 18.04
CA GLU A 217 26.36 -29.29 18.03
C GLU A 217 25.94 -28.66 16.68
N GLU A 218 26.27 -29.32 15.58
CA GLU A 218 25.89 -28.91 14.22
C GLU A 218 24.37 -28.86 14.02
N PHE A 219 23.61 -29.77 14.66
CA PHE A 219 22.16 -29.77 14.64
C PHE A 219 21.58 -28.66 15.51
N ILE A 220 22.24 -28.34 16.60
CA ILE A 220 21.85 -27.25 17.51
C ILE A 220 22.01 -25.91 16.81
N GLU A 221 23.08 -25.69 16.04
CA GLU A 221 23.30 -24.48 15.24
C GLU A 221 22.21 -24.29 14.18
N LYS A 222 21.94 -25.32 13.36
CA LYS A 222 20.84 -25.28 12.39
C LYS A 222 19.48 -25.02 13.03
N ALA A 223 19.25 -25.55 14.22
CA ALA A 223 18.03 -25.33 14.95
C ALA A 223 17.92 -23.89 15.51
N LYS A 224 19.02 -23.27 15.88
CA LYS A 224 19.07 -21.84 16.25
C LYS A 224 18.70 -20.95 15.06
N GLU A 225 19.28 -21.21 13.88
CA GLU A 225 18.91 -20.50 12.65
C GLU A 225 17.40 -20.62 12.38
N LYS A 226 16.87 -21.86 12.48
CA LYS A 226 15.45 -22.12 12.27
C LYS A 226 14.56 -21.47 13.33
N PHE A 227 15.02 -21.41 14.57
CA PHE A 227 14.33 -20.71 15.66
C PHE A 227 14.22 -19.22 15.39
N ILE A 228 15.28 -18.58 14.87
CA ILE A 228 15.29 -17.16 14.49
C ILE A 228 14.30 -16.93 13.34
N GLU A 229 14.33 -17.76 12.27
CA GLU A 229 13.37 -17.65 11.17
C GLU A 229 11.90 -17.77 11.63
N ILE A 230 11.63 -18.70 12.57
CA ILE A 230 10.30 -18.90 13.15
C ILE A 230 9.86 -17.66 13.96
N GLN A 231 10.79 -17.06 14.70
CA GLN A 231 10.51 -15.86 15.48
C GLN A 231 10.25 -14.65 14.58
N GLU A 232 11.10 -14.42 13.59
CA GLU A 232 10.93 -13.36 12.60
C GLU A 232 9.60 -13.49 11.84
N ALA A 233 9.27 -14.71 11.40
CA ALA A 233 8.01 -14.98 10.71
C ALA A 233 6.79 -14.66 11.59
N TYR A 234 6.84 -15.03 12.87
CA TYR A 234 5.76 -14.71 13.81
C TYR A 234 5.66 -13.20 14.08
N GLU A 235 6.77 -12.52 14.35
CA GLU A 235 6.80 -11.08 14.63
C GLU A 235 6.26 -10.26 13.45
N GLU A 236 6.61 -10.65 12.23
CA GLU A 236 6.11 -9.98 11.03
C GLU A 236 4.60 -10.23 10.81
N LEU A 237 4.12 -11.46 11.03
CA LEU A 237 2.70 -11.76 10.97
C LEU A 237 1.93 -11.11 12.13
N GLU A 238 2.47 -11.11 13.37
CA GLU A 238 1.84 -10.44 14.51
C GLU A 238 1.64 -8.95 14.29
N LYS A 239 2.66 -8.24 13.77
CA LYS A 239 2.56 -6.82 13.39
C LYS A 239 1.40 -6.54 12.41
N ARG A 240 1.00 -7.53 11.62
CA ARG A 240 -0.07 -7.42 10.62
C ARG A 240 -1.46 -7.64 11.23
N TYR A 241 -1.58 -8.57 12.18
CA TYR A 241 -2.86 -8.93 12.81
C TYR A 241 -3.19 -8.15 14.09
N GLN A 242 -2.21 -7.47 14.72
CA GLN A 242 -2.44 -6.61 15.89
C GLN A 242 -2.74 -5.15 15.51
N LYS A 243 -2.79 -4.86 14.22
CA LYS A 243 -3.17 -3.55 13.70
C LYS A 243 -4.64 -3.56 13.31
#